data_3a0e0bfe1b9acc2951a07ca7b63b198a
#
_entry.id   3a0e0bfe1b9acc2951a07ca7b63b198a
#
_cell.length_a   1.000
_cell.length_b   1.000
_cell.length_c   1.000
_cell.angle_alpha   90.00
_cell.angle_beta   90.00
_cell.angle_gamma   90.00
#
_symmetry.space_group_name_H-M   'P 1'
#
loop_
_entity.id
_entity.type
_entity.pdbx_description
1 polymer ?
#
loop_
_entity_poly.entity_id
_entity_poly.type
_entity_poly.pdbx_seq_one_letter_code
_entity_poly.pdbx_strand_id
1 'polypeptide(L)'
;MATKIKLKRSTTAATVPTTSNLEDGEVAVNIADRKIYVRNGASVVEVANQVPGTGAVSSSMLATDITNGPGQTYYVATTGSNVTTLASGGVNGKHPDTAFLTIEKALSVATSGDTVIIGAGTFQEAFPLTVPDGVTVKGTNLRSTQITPTSGTNDLNAFILSGDVHISDLTVKDFFY
;
A
#
# COMPACT_ATOMS: atom_id res chain seq x y z
N MET A 1 13.99 52.85 13.91
CA MET A 1 13.78 51.82 14.96
C MET A 1 13.09 50.63 14.35
N ALA A 2 13.58 49.41 14.58
CA ALA A 2 12.89 48.21 14.10
C ALA A 2 11.68 47.95 15.02
N THR A 3 10.48 47.84 14.47
CA THR A 3 9.27 47.48 15.20
C THR A 3 9.31 45.96 15.52
N LYS A 4 9.30 45.61 16.82
CA LYS A 4 9.20 44.20 17.24
C LYS A 4 7.75 43.82 17.39
N ILE A 5 7.29 42.87 16.60
CA ILE A 5 6.00 42.21 16.76
C ILE A 5 6.18 40.99 17.67
N LYS A 6 5.42 40.93 18.76
CA LYS A 6 5.42 39.79 19.68
C LYS A 6 4.03 39.10 19.58
N LEU A 7 4.02 37.84 19.24
CA LEU A 7 2.81 37.03 19.28
C LEU A 7 2.46 36.63 20.73
N LYS A 8 1.18 36.39 21.01
CA LYS A 8 0.75 35.72 22.25
C LYS A 8 1.41 34.36 22.35
N ARG A 9 1.87 33.98 23.51
CA ARG A 9 2.65 32.76 23.71
C ARG A 9 2.42 32.11 25.05
N SER A 10 2.51 30.78 25.08
CA SER A 10 2.61 29.96 26.30
C SER A 10 3.95 29.23 26.32
N THR A 11 4.51 29.07 27.53
CA THR A 11 5.66 28.20 27.81
C THR A 11 5.25 26.95 28.59
N THR A 12 3.97 26.81 28.87
CA THR A 12 3.40 25.65 29.58
C THR A 12 2.93 24.60 28.56
N ALA A 13 3.40 23.38 28.72
CA ALA A 13 2.99 22.25 27.86
C ALA A 13 1.48 22.02 27.94
N ALA A 14 0.91 21.50 26.86
CA ALA A 14 -0.51 21.20 26.68
C ALA A 14 -1.48 22.39 26.85
N THR A 15 -0.98 23.62 26.89
CA THR A 15 -1.81 24.82 26.96
C THR A 15 -2.31 25.19 25.57
N VAL A 16 -3.61 25.06 25.33
CA VAL A 16 -4.31 25.48 24.10
C VAL A 16 -5.00 26.82 24.40
N PRO A 17 -4.83 27.87 23.58
CA PRO A 17 -5.56 29.12 23.78
C PRO A 17 -7.06 28.91 23.51
N THR A 18 -7.88 29.69 24.20
CA THR A 18 -9.34 29.70 24.00
C THR A 18 -9.74 30.91 23.12
N THR A 19 -10.99 30.92 22.66
CA THR A 19 -11.52 32.07 21.90
C THR A 19 -11.56 33.37 22.67
N SER A 20 -11.58 33.31 24.00
CA SER A 20 -11.43 34.52 24.87
C SER A 20 -9.99 35.03 25.01
N ASN A 21 -9.00 34.23 24.65
CA ASN A 21 -7.60 34.61 24.69
C ASN A 21 -7.13 35.27 23.38
N LEU A 22 -7.82 35.08 22.29
CA LEU A 22 -7.43 35.51 20.93
C LEU A 22 -8.55 36.31 20.26
N GLU A 23 -8.19 37.38 19.57
CA GLU A 23 -9.07 38.01 18.60
C GLU A 23 -9.19 37.15 17.32
N ASP A 24 -10.23 37.36 16.51
CA ASP A 24 -10.39 36.62 15.29
C ASP A 24 -9.23 36.88 14.30
N GLY A 25 -8.61 35.83 13.78
CA GLY A 25 -7.38 35.89 12.99
C GLY A 25 -6.09 36.08 13.79
N GLU A 26 -6.15 36.24 15.11
CA GLU A 26 -4.96 36.39 15.93
C GLU A 26 -4.20 35.09 16.11
N VAL A 27 -2.88 35.15 16.04
CA VAL A 27 -1.96 34.03 16.14
C VAL A 27 -1.38 33.91 17.55
N ALA A 28 -1.36 32.70 18.09
CA ALA A 28 -0.64 32.36 19.32
C ALA A 28 0.32 31.18 19.11
N VAL A 29 1.39 31.17 19.93
CA VAL A 29 2.41 30.11 19.89
C VAL A 29 2.51 29.44 21.24
N ASN A 30 2.39 28.11 21.28
CA ASN A 30 2.85 27.31 22.42
C ASN A 30 4.31 26.90 22.18
N ILE A 31 5.24 27.52 22.91
CA ILE A 31 6.67 27.28 22.73
C ILE A 31 7.07 25.91 23.29
N ALA A 32 6.43 25.44 24.37
CA ALA A 32 6.72 24.16 24.98
C ALA A 32 6.36 23.00 24.04
N ASP A 33 5.21 23.11 23.36
CA ASP A 33 4.69 22.07 22.46
C ASP A 33 5.08 22.31 21.00
N ARG A 34 5.70 23.47 20.68
CA ARG A 34 6.09 23.87 19.31
C ARG A 34 4.89 23.94 18.38
N LYS A 35 3.76 24.45 18.87
CA LYS A 35 2.50 24.54 18.16
C LYS A 35 2.10 25.98 17.87
N ILE A 36 1.45 26.19 16.75
CA ILE A 36 0.89 27.49 16.36
C ILE A 36 -0.63 27.36 16.25
N TYR A 37 -1.33 28.32 16.82
CA TYR A 37 -2.77 28.40 16.85
C TYR A 37 -3.26 29.71 16.23
N VAL A 38 -4.41 29.67 15.59
CA VAL A 38 -5.13 30.84 15.07
C VAL A 38 -6.58 30.77 15.49
N ARG A 39 -7.16 31.89 15.93
CA ARG A 39 -8.61 31.96 16.08
C ARG A 39 -9.27 32.13 14.71
N ASN A 40 -10.24 31.28 14.43
CA ASN A 40 -11.11 31.33 13.25
C ASN A 40 -12.58 31.33 13.72
N GLY A 41 -13.12 32.54 13.85
CA GLY A 41 -14.50 32.74 14.34
C GLY A 41 -14.70 32.19 15.75
N ALA A 42 -15.57 31.18 15.89
CA ALA A 42 -15.94 30.55 17.15
C ALA A 42 -14.93 29.48 17.63
N SER A 43 -13.86 29.23 16.89
CA SER A 43 -12.90 28.14 17.19
C SER A 43 -11.46 28.63 17.21
N VAL A 44 -10.62 27.95 18.00
CA VAL A 44 -9.16 28.08 17.88
C VAL A 44 -8.64 26.82 17.19
N VAL A 45 -7.89 27.00 16.12
CA VAL A 45 -7.39 25.94 15.26
C VAL A 45 -5.87 25.85 15.37
N GLU A 46 -5.35 24.66 15.53
CA GLU A 46 -3.93 24.39 15.40
C GLU A 46 -3.57 24.39 13.91
N VAL A 47 -2.68 25.31 13.49
CA VAL A 47 -2.30 25.50 12.09
C VAL A 47 -0.91 24.99 11.77
N ALA A 48 -0.06 24.80 12.78
CA ALA A 48 1.25 24.20 12.60
C ALA A 48 1.71 23.44 13.85
N ASN A 49 2.31 22.29 13.61
CA ASN A 49 2.91 21.43 14.62
C ASN A 49 4.23 20.88 14.07
N GLN A 50 5.31 21.01 14.84
CA GLN A 50 6.62 20.53 14.41
C GLN A 50 6.70 19.00 14.40
N VAL A 51 5.95 18.33 15.26
CA VAL A 51 5.91 16.86 15.33
C VAL A 51 4.55 16.41 14.85
N PRO A 52 4.43 15.79 13.68
CA PRO A 52 3.19 15.13 13.27
C PRO A 52 2.82 14.10 14.36
N GLY A 53 1.63 14.23 14.93
CA GLY A 53 1.12 13.23 15.86
C GLY A 53 1.01 11.87 15.17
N THR A 54 0.94 10.79 15.95
CA THR A 54 0.67 9.45 15.43
C THR A 54 -0.62 9.50 14.61
N GLY A 55 -0.52 9.17 13.31
CA GLY A 55 -1.65 9.27 12.37
C GLY A 55 -1.88 10.66 11.77
N ALA A 56 -1.02 11.66 12.05
CA ALA A 56 -1.13 12.99 11.45
C ALA A 56 -0.96 12.99 9.92
N VAL A 57 -0.26 12.00 9.38
CA VAL A 57 -0.25 11.68 7.96
C VAL A 57 -1.08 10.42 7.78
N SER A 58 -2.32 10.59 7.37
CA SER A 58 -3.19 9.45 7.03
C SER A 58 -2.92 8.97 5.61
N SER A 59 -3.30 7.73 5.32
CA SER A 59 -3.22 7.19 3.94
C SER A 59 -4.03 8.03 2.94
N SER A 60 -5.07 8.74 3.40
CA SER A 60 -5.83 9.67 2.55
C SER A 60 -5.10 10.98 2.25
N MET A 61 -4.08 11.35 3.02
CA MET A 61 -3.23 12.52 2.79
C MET A 61 -2.03 12.19 1.88
N LEU A 62 -1.68 10.91 1.79
CA LEU A 62 -0.73 10.44 0.79
C LEU A 62 -1.46 10.36 -0.54
N ALA A 63 -0.84 10.86 -1.60
CA ALA A 63 -1.38 10.67 -2.94
C ALA A 63 -1.66 9.18 -3.17
N THR A 64 -2.75 8.86 -3.86
CA THR A 64 -3.14 7.48 -4.20
C THR A 64 -1.99 6.71 -4.84
N ASP A 65 -1.15 7.40 -5.58
CA ASP A 65 0.04 6.85 -6.24
C ASP A 65 1.12 6.32 -5.29
N ILE A 66 1.16 6.81 -4.02
CA ILE A 66 2.11 6.30 -3.03
C ILE A 66 1.61 5.01 -2.38
N THR A 67 0.29 4.87 -2.24
CA THR A 67 -0.33 3.70 -1.59
C THR A 67 -0.73 2.61 -2.58
N ASN A 68 -1.14 2.98 -3.78
CA ASN A 68 -1.64 2.10 -4.83
C ASN A 68 -1.10 2.49 -6.23
N GLY A 69 0.06 3.15 -6.31
CA GLY A 69 0.66 3.54 -7.57
C GLY A 69 0.97 2.32 -8.46
N PRO A 70 1.07 2.50 -9.77
CA PRO A 70 1.50 1.45 -10.69
C PRO A 70 2.88 0.94 -10.29
N GLY A 71 3.14 -0.35 -10.52
CA GLY A 71 4.41 -0.99 -10.16
C GLY A 71 4.44 -1.59 -8.77
N GLN A 72 3.29 -1.96 -8.20
CA GLN A 72 3.25 -2.78 -6.99
C GLN A 72 3.84 -4.16 -7.27
N THR A 73 4.48 -4.72 -6.25
CA THR A 73 4.96 -6.11 -6.31
C THR A 73 4.12 -6.98 -5.40
N TYR A 74 3.56 -8.06 -5.96
CA TYR A 74 2.87 -9.09 -5.22
C TYR A 74 3.71 -10.36 -5.19
N TYR A 75 3.70 -11.03 -4.07
CA TYR A 75 4.45 -12.26 -3.84
C TYR A 75 3.51 -13.45 -3.71
N VAL A 76 3.91 -14.58 -4.29
CA VAL A 76 3.22 -15.87 -4.19
C VAL A 76 4.19 -16.91 -3.64
N ALA A 77 3.76 -17.65 -2.62
CA ALA A 77 4.56 -18.69 -1.98
C ALA A 77 3.68 -19.88 -1.58
N THR A 78 4.24 -21.08 -1.61
CA THR A 78 3.53 -22.33 -1.21
C THR A 78 3.07 -22.33 0.26
N THR A 79 3.66 -21.47 1.08
CA THR A 79 3.28 -21.22 2.49
C THR A 79 2.41 -19.98 2.68
N GLY A 80 1.97 -19.35 1.59
CA GLY A 80 1.20 -18.12 1.60
C GLY A 80 -0.25 -18.28 2.06
N SER A 81 -0.99 -17.18 2.02
CA SER A 81 -2.41 -17.15 2.39
C SER A 81 -3.20 -16.26 1.42
N ASN A 82 -4.38 -16.73 1.00
CA ASN A 82 -5.25 -15.96 0.10
C ASN A 82 -6.17 -14.93 0.81
N VAL A 83 -5.94 -14.69 2.10
CA VAL A 83 -6.62 -13.61 2.83
C VAL A 83 -6.13 -12.27 2.30
N THR A 84 -7.04 -11.38 1.91
CA THR A 84 -6.68 -10.09 1.29
C THR A 84 -6.20 -9.06 2.31
N THR A 85 -6.72 -9.13 3.53
CA THR A 85 -6.40 -8.19 4.61
C THR A 85 -5.82 -8.95 5.79
N LEU A 86 -4.65 -8.54 6.24
CA LEU A 86 -4.02 -9.08 7.43
C LEU A 86 -4.75 -8.62 8.70
N ALA A 87 -4.70 -9.41 9.78
CA ALA A 87 -5.24 -9.02 11.07
C ALA A 87 -4.65 -7.70 11.62
N SER A 88 -3.43 -7.34 11.17
CA SER A 88 -2.77 -6.06 11.45
C SER A 88 -3.26 -4.88 10.60
N GLY A 89 -4.25 -5.08 9.70
CA GLY A 89 -4.76 -4.05 8.78
C GLY A 89 -3.92 -3.83 7.52
N GLY A 90 -2.85 -4.60 7.31
CA GLY A 90 -2.06 -4.56 6.08
C GLY A 90 -2.70 -5.34 4.93
N VAL A 91 -2.22 -5.09 3.70
CA VAL A 91 -2.63 -5.85 2.51
C VAL A 91 -1.71 -7.07 2.37
N ASN A 92 -2.31 -8.25 2.24
CA ASN A 92 -1.58 -9.48 1.99
C ASN A 92 -0.96 -9.46 0.57
N GLY A 93 0.08 -10.22 0.37
CA GLY A 93 0.76 -10.36 -0.91
C GLY A 93 1.82 -9.30 -1.22
N LYS A 94 1.89 -8.19 -0.48
CA LYS A 94 2.87 -7.10 -0.74
C LYS A 94 4.25 -7.32 -0.10
N HIS A 95 4.43 -8.39 0.65
CA HIS A 95 5.72 -8.77 1.25
C HIS A 95 5.93 -10.28 1.14
N PRO A 96 7.16 -10.79 1.00
CA PRO A 96 7.43 -12.23 0.94
C PRO A 96 6.85 -13.02 2.12
N ASP A 97 6.91 -12.47 3.33
CA ASP A 97 6.38 -13.12 4.54
C ASP A 97 4.85 -13.13 4.62
N THR A 98 4.19 -12.32 3.80
CA THR A 98 2.72 -12.24 3.68
C THR A 98 2.26 -12.56 2.27
N ALA A 99 2.98 -13.44 1.58
CA ALA A 99 2.68 -13.83 0.21
C ALA A 99 1.29 -14.44 0.05
N PHE A 100 0.71 -14.33 -1.13
CA PHE A 100 -0.47 -15.09 -1.51
C PHE A 100 -0.13 -16.58 -1.65
N LEU A 101 -1.12 -17.44 -1.45
CA LEU A 101 -0.97 -18.89 -1.63
C LEU A 101 -1.04 -19.29 -3.10
N THR A 102 -1.89 -18.63 -3.89
CA THR A 102 -2.15 -18.97 -5.29
C THR A 102 -1.80 -17.82 -6.24
N ILE A 103 -1.38 -18.18 -7.45
CA ILE A 103 -1.09 -17.24 -8.52
C ILE A 103 -2.37 -16.54 -8.96
N GLU A 104 -3.47 -17.31 -9.08
CA GLU A 104 -4.79 -16.76 -9.40
C GLU A 104 -5.17 -15.60 -8.45
N LYS A 105 -4.94 -15.77 -7.14
CA LYS A 105 -5.23 -14.71 -6.16
C LYS A 105 -4.37 -13.47 -6.37
N ALA A 106 -3.08 -13.62 -6.63
CA ALA A 106 -2.20 -12.49 -6.92
C ALA A 106 -2.64 -11.75 -8.19
N LEU A 107 -2.98 -12.49 -9.26
CA LEU A 107 -3.46 -11.91 -10.50
C LEU A 107 -4.82 -11.21 -10.36
N SER A 108 -5.69 -11.68 -9.47
CA SER A 108 -7.01 -11.06 -9.22
C SER A 108 -6.94 -9.67 -8.58
N VAL A 109 -5.81 -9.31 -7.99
CA VAL A 109 -5.59 -8.01 -7.33
C VAL A 109 -4.58 -7.14 -8.08
N ALA A 110 -3.81 -7.72 -9.00
CA ALA A 110 -2.83 -7.01 -9.81
C ALA A 110 -3.50 -6.13 -10.86
N THR A 111 -2.91 -4.98 -11.11
CA THR A 111 -3.33 -3.99 -12.11
C THR A 111 -2.16 -3.64 -13.02
N SER A 112 -2.43 -2.90 -14.10
CA SER A 112 -1.40 -2.49 -15.06
C SER A 112 -0.21 -1.82 -14.39
N GLY A 113 0.98 -2.25 -14.75
CA GLY A 113 2.26 -1.84 -14.17
C GLY A 113 2.74 -2.69 -12.98
N ASP A 114 1.90 -3.59 -12.46
CA ASP A 114 2.26 -4.43 -11.32
C ASP A 114 3.11 -5.65 -11.71
N THR A 115 3.84 -6.17 -10.74
CA THR A 115 4.65 -7.38 -10.89
C THR A 115 4.20 -8.45 -9.91
N VAL A 116 3.94 -9.66 -10.37
CA VAL A 116 3.67 -10.84 -9.55
C VAL A 116 4.94 -11.71 -9.52
N ILE A 117 5.57 -11.83 -8.36
CA ILE A 117 6.74 -12.69 -8.13
C ILE A 117 6.30 -14.00 -7.52
N ILE A 118 6.55 -15.10 -8.23
CA ILE A 118 6.23 -16.45 -7.80
C ILE A 118 7.49 -17.09 -7.22
N GLY A 119 7.43 -17.47 -5.95
CA GLY A 119 8.51 -18.12 -5.24
C GLY A 119 8.88 -19.51 -5.79
N ALA A 120 9.90 -20.10 -5.19
CA ALA A 120 10.24 -21.49 -5.48
C ALA A 120 9.16 -22.44 -4.94
N GLY A 121 8.81 -23.44 -5.71
CA GLY A 121 7.85 -24.47 -5.34
C GLY A 121 7.03 -24.96 -6.54
N THR A 122 6.11 -25.88 -6.26
CA THR A 122 5.11 -26.36 -7.24
C THR A 122 3.76 -25.77 -6.84
N PHE A 123 3.18 -24.99 -7.74
CA PHE A 123 1.89 -24.34 -7.57
C PHE A 123 0.85 -25.08 -8.41
N GLN A 124 -0.17 -25.59 -7.74
CA GLN A 124 -1.31 -26.21 -8.42
C GLN A 124 -2.38 -25.16 -8.64
N GLU A 125 -2.68 -24.85 -9.89
CA GLU A 125 -3.61 -23.79 -10.27
C GLU A 125 -4.77 -24.33 -11.13
N ALA A 126 -5.90 -23.67 -11.02
CA ALA A 126 -7.01 -23.88 -11.94
C ALA A 126 -6.75 -23.07 -13.23
N PHE A 127 -6.50 -23.75 -14.33
CA PHE A 127 -6.26 -23.11 -15.61
C PHE A 127 -7.56 -22.84 -16.39
N PRO A 128 -7.59 -21.81 -17.25
CA PRO A 128 -6.52 -20.88 -17.56
C PRO A 128 -6.35 -19.76 -16.52
N LEU A 129 -5.12 -19.37 -16.26
CA LEU A 129 -4.83 -18.18 -15.47
C LEU A 129 -4.96 -16.91 -16.34
N THR A 130 -5.85 -16.01 -15.97
CA THR A 130 -6.02 -14.74 -16.68
C THR A 130 -5.03 -13.71 -16.15
N VAL A 131 -4.13 -13.23 -17.01
CA VAL A 131 -3.16 -12.19 -16.67
C VAL A 131 -3.69 -10.86 -17.19
N PRO A 132 -3.90 -9.86 -16.31
CA PRO A 132 -4.36 -8.53 -16.72
C PRO A 132 -3.35 -7.81 -17.59
N ASP A 133 -3.84 -6.85 -18.36
CA ASP A 133 -3.02 -5.97 -19.20
C ASP A 133 -1.96 -5.23 -18.39
N GLY A 134 -0.74 -5.14 -18.91
CA GLY A 134 0.38 -4.43 -18.29
C GLY A 134 0.99 -5.12 -17.08
N VAL A 135 0.60 -6.36 -16.75
CA VAL A 135 1.12 -7.11 -15.60
C VAL A 135 2.32 -7.96 -15.99
N THR A 136 3.37 -7.91 -15.17
CA THR A 136 4.53 -8.80 -15.27
C THR A 136 4.37 -9.98 -14.31
N VAL A 137 4.52 -11.21 -14.81
CA VAL A 137 4.55 -12.44 -14.01
C VAL A 137 5.95 -13.04 -14.06
N LYS A 138 6.59 -13.17 -12.91
CA LYS A 138 7.97 -13.61 -12.85
C LYS A 138 8.18 -14.71 -11.81
N GLY A 139 8.71 -15.85 -12.22
CA GLY A 139 9.23 -16.86 -11.31
C GLY A 139 10.57 -16.43 -10.69
N THR A 140 10.89 -16.93 -9.52
CA THR A 140 12.22 -16.71 -8.93
C THR A 140 13.32 -17.47 -9.67
N ASN A 141 12.97 -18.61 -10.28
CA ASN A 141 13.92 -19.40 -11.08
C ASN A 141 13.16 -20.38 -11.96
N LEU A 142 13.58 -20.52 -13.21
CA LEU A 142 12.97 -21.38 -14.22
C LEU A 142 12.76 -22.84 -13.75
N ARG A 143 13.68 -23.39 -12.98
CA ARG A 143 13.63 -24.82 -12.55
C ARG A 143 12.90 -25.01 -11.23
N SER A 144 12.94 -24.03 -10.34
CA SER A 144 12.36 -24.16 -9.00
C SER A 144 10.94 -23.58 -8.91
N THR A 145 10.53 -22.71 -9.83
CA THR A 145 9.16 -22.20 -9.92
C THR A 145 8.39 -23.02 -10.95
N GLN A 146 7.53 -23.92 -10.46
CA GLN A 146 6.77 -24.84 -11.31
C GLN A 146 5.28 -24.62 -11.11
N ILE A 147 4.53 -24.57 -12.22
CA ILE A 147 3.08 -24.40 -12.21
C ILE A 147 2.49 -25.63 -12.88
N THR A 148 1.54 -26.27 -12.21
CA THR A 148 0.86 -27.48 -12.68
C THR A 148 -0.66 -27.30 -12.62
N PRO A 149 -1.43 -27.94 -13.49
CA PRO A 149 -2.88 -27.92 -13.37
C PRO A 149 -3.35 -28.70 -12.14
N THR A 150 -4.43 -28.23 -11.53
CA THR A 150 -5.21 -29.05 -10.59
C THR A 150 -5.80 -30.23 -11.34
N SER A 151 -5.82 -31.44 -10.74
CA SER A 151 -6.31 -32.66 -11.39
C SER A 151 -7.72 -32.47 -11.97
N GLY A 152 -7.90 -32.88 -13.24
CA GLY A 152 -9.18 -32.88 -13.92
C GLY A 152 -9.45 -31.77 -14.92
N THR A 153 -8.54 -30.85 -15.11
CA THR A 153 -8.66 -29.83 -16.18
C THR A 153 -7.96 -30.31 -17.44
N ASN A 154 -8.75 -30.69 -18.43
CA ASN A 154 -8.28 -30.89 -19.80
C ASN A 154 -8.25 -29.58 -20.59
N ASP A 155 -8.01 -28.47 -19.92
CA ASP A 155 -8.02 -27.17 -20.57
C ASP A 155 -6.70 -26.93 -21.27
N LEU A 156 -6.77 -26.43 -22.48
CA LEU A 156 -5.64 -26.35 -23.40
C LEU A 156 -4.79 -25.11 -23.22
N ASN A 157 -5.25 -24.15 -22.41
CA ASN A 157 -4.58 -22.87 -22.21
C ASN A 157 -4.05 -22.76 -20.79
N ALA A 158 -2.75 -22.54 -20.62
CA ALA A 158 -2.18 -22.21 -19.31
C ALA A 158 -2.49 -20.78 -18.90
N PHE A 159 -2.40 -19.86 -19.85
CA PHE A 159 -2.63 -18.44 -19.61
C PHE A 159 -3.55 -17.84 -20.66
N ILE A 160 -4.41 -16.92 -20.21
CA ILE A 160 -5.11 -15.95 -21.06
C ILE A 160 -4.45 -14.61 -20.80
N LEU A 161 -3.90 -13.99 -21.84
CA LEU A 161 -3.17 -12.73 -21.75
C LEU A 161 -4.04 -11.60 -22.30
N SER A 162 -4.14 -10.50 -21.53
CA SER A 162 -4.87 -9.30 -21.93
C SER A 162 -3.86 -8.18 -22.19
N GLY A 163 -3.58 -7.85 -23.44
CA GLY A 163 -2.68 -6.76 -23.81
C GLY A 163 -1.20 -7.07 -23.59
N ASP A 164 -0.45 -6.09 -23.08
CA ASP A 164 1.00 -6.17 -22.91
C ASP A 164 1.38 -6.89 -21.61
N VAL A 165 1.67 -8.16 -21.69
CA VAL A 165 2.02 -9.03 -20.56
C VAL A 165 3.43 -9.58 -20.73
N HIS A 166 4.20 -9.60 -19.65
CA HIS A 166 5.51 -10.24 -19.60
C HIS A 166 5.49 -11.44 -18.63
N ILE A 167 5.87 -12.63 -19.11
CA ILE A 167 5.99 -13.85 -18.30
C ILE A 167 7.41 -14.38 -18.43
N SER A 168 8.11 -14.62 -17.30
CA SER A 168 9.48 -15.12 -17.32
C SER A 168 9.83 -16.01 -16.12
N ASP A 169 10.92 -16.74 -16.23
CA ASP A 169 11.61 -17.47 -15.15
C ASP A 169 10.75 -18.50 -14.42
N LEU A 170 9.81 -19.14 -15.10
CA LEU A 170 8.96 -20.19 -14.56
C LEU A 170 8.78 -21.36 -15.54
N THR A 171 8.40 -22.51 -15.03
CA THR A 171 8.05 -23.70 -15.82
C THR A 171 6.60 -24.05 -15.64
N VAL A 172 5.89 -24.19 -16.74
CA VAL A 172 4.52 -24.76 -16.77
C VAL A 172 4.63 -26.20 -17.27
N LYS A 173 4.08 -27.15 -16.55
CA LYS A 173 4.23 -28.58 -16.86
C LYS A 173 2.97 -29.39 -16.50
N ASP A 174 3.01 -30.67 -16.86
CA ASP A 174 1.98 -31.67 -16.55
C ASP A 174 0.61 -31.38 -17.18
N PHE A 175 0.61 -30.80 -18.40
CA PHE A 175 -0.57 -30.76 -19.25
C PHE A 175 -0.69 -32.11 -19.98
N PHE A 176 -1.75 -32.82 -19.68
CA PHE A 176 -2.08 -34.08 -20.40
C PHE A 176 -3.03 -33.78 -21.56
N TYR A 177 -2.74 -34.37 -22.72
CA TYR A 177 -3.60 -34.36 -23.89
C TYR A 177 -4.61 -35.54 -23.80
#